data_03f36f53c8e49ba0359988931805d8a4
#
_entry.id   03f36f53c8e49ba0359988931805d8a4
#
_cell.length_a   1.000
_cell.length_b   1.000
_cell.length_c   1.000
_cell.angle_alpha   90.00
_cell.angle_beta   90.00
_cell.angle_gamma   90.00
#
_symmetry.space_group_name_H-M   'P 1'
#
loop_
_entity.id
_entity.type
_entity.pdbx_description
1 polymer ?
#
loop_
_entity_poly.entity_id
_entity_poly.type
_entity_poly.pdbx_seq_one_letter_code
_entity_poly.pdbx_strand_id
1 'polypeptide(L)'
;MSINETPSGERLHIGIFGRRNAGKSSLINAITGQDLAIVSDVKGTTTDPVKKAMELLPLGPVVLIDTPGLDDEGLLGQKRMEKALQALRQTDIVILTIPADAALDGLEKTLIQEAKKRGLPFFVVLNKTDLLADKKQIEEKEKEIAQALSIPLDVIVAVSADKNEGIHALKEKLANGIPKEQERPLIHDLLSPGDLVVLVVPIDSAAPKGRLILPQQQVIRDSL
;
A
#
# COMPACT_ATOMS: atom_id res chain seq x y z
N MET A 1 6.31 -15.17 -14.70
CA MET A 1 5.72 -15.75 -13.49
C MET A 1 4.24 -15.42 -13.48
N SER A 2 3.38 -16.40 -13.27
CA SER A 2 1.92 -16.16 -13.24
C SER A 2 1.54 -15.50 -11.92
N ILE A 3 0.58 -14.55 -11.94
CA ILE A 3 0.03 -13.84 -10.77
C ILE A 3 -0.42 -14.83 -9.66
N ASN A 4 -0.78 -16.06 -10.02
CA ASN A 4 -1.21 -17.11 -9.10
C ASN A 4 -0.08 -17.79 -8.31
N GLU A 5 1.19 -17.51 -8.61
CA GLU A 5 2.34 -18.21 -8.01
C GLU A 5 2.95 -17.45 -6.82
N THR A 6 2.65 -16.16 -6.64
CA THR A 6 3.15 -15.39 -5.48
C THR A 6 2.19 -15.52 -4.31
N PRO A 7 2.59 -16.12 -3.17
CA PRO A 7 1.78 -16.19 -1.97
C PRO A 7 1.37 -14.80 -1.46
N SER A 8 0.21 -14.70 -0.84
CA SER A 8 -0.32 -13.42 -0.33
C SER A 8 0.62 -12.73 0.66
N GLY A 9 1.42 -13.49 1.41
CA GLY A 9 2.38 -12.95 2.39
C GLY A 9 3.62 -12.30 1.78
N GLU A 10 3.88 -12.52 0.48
CA GLU A 10 5.02 -11.92 -0.24
C GLU A 10 4.62 -10.73 -1.11
N ARG A 11 3.32 -10.43 -1.16
CA ARG A 11 2.81 -9.29 -1.91
C ARG A 11 2.88 -8.05 -1.07
N LEU A 12 3.26 -6.96 -1.70
CA LEU A 12 3.26 -5.65 -1.06
C LEU A 12 1.83 -5.21 -0.76
N HIS A 13 1.52 -4.94 0.51
CA HIS A 13 0.22 -4.49 0.94
C HIS A 13 0.14 -2.96 0.94
N ILE A 14 -0.68 -2.41 0.07
CA ILE A 14 -0.89 -0.97 -0.07
C ILE A 14 -2.23 -0.61 0.54
N GLY A 15 -2.23 0.10 1.67
CA GLY A 15 -3.44 0.60 2.31
C GLY A 15 -3.85 1.96 1.77
N ILE A 16 -5.10 2.09 1.32
CA ILE A 16 -5.66 3.34 0.81
C ILE A 16 -6.63 3.90 1.84
N PHE A 17 -6.24 5.03 2.42
CA PHE A 17 -6.94 5.72 3.49
C PHE A 17 -7.48 7.06 3.00
N GLY A 18 -8.47 7.57 3.70
CA GLY A 18 -9.06 8.87 3.41
C GLY A 18 -10.54 8.89 3.76
N ARG A 19 -11.09 10.10 3.86
CA ARG A 19 -12.50 10.32 4.19
C ARG A 19 -13.43 9.75 3.13
N ARG A 20 -14.72 9.68 3.49
CA ARG A 20 -15.80 9.43 2.53
C ARG A 20 -15.70 10.46 1.40
N ASN A 21 -15.99 10.05 0.20
CA ASN A 21 -15.93 10.89 -0.99
C ASN A 21 -14.55 11.51 -1.32
N ALA A 22 -13.46 11.10 -0.65
CA ALA A 22 -12.10 11.49 -1.03
C ALA A 22 -11.70 10.93 -2.41
N GLY A 23 -12.48 10.00 -2.95
CA GLY A 23 -12.20 9.38 -4.25
C GLY A 23 -11.30 8.15 -4.17
N LYS A 24 -11.27 7.45 -3.02
CA LYS A 24 -10.47 6.22 -2.84
C LYS A 24 -10.78 5.17 -3.89
N SER A 25 -12.06 4.84 -4.08
CA SER A 25 -12.47 3.84 -5.07
C SER A 25 -12.18 4.29 -6.51
N SER A 26 -12.36 5.58 -6.83
CA SER A 26 -11.95 6.14 -8.12
C SER A 26 -10.44 6.06 -8.31
N LEU A 27 -9.66 6.34 -7.27
CA LEU A 27 -8.20 6.22 -7.28
C LEU A 27 -7.76 4.77 -7.49
N ILE A 28 -8.38 3.82 -6.81
CA ILE A 28 -8.14 2.38 -7.01
C ILE A 28 -8.40 2.00 -8.47
N ASN A 29 -9.54 2.39 -9.01
CA ASN A 29 -9.90 2.11 -10.40
C ASN A 29 -8.90 2.75 -11.39
N ALA A 30 -8.48 4.00 -11.15
CA ALA A 30 -7.49 4.67 -11.98
C ALA A 30 -6.10 4.02 -11.89
N ILE A 31 -5.67 3.60 -10.70
CA ILE A 31 -4.40 2.90 -10.50
C ILE A 31 -4.41 1.54 -11.18
N THR A 32 -5.51 0.79 -11.08
CA THR A 32 -5.61 -0.57 -11.60
C THR A 32 -5.79 -0.62 -13.11
N GLY A 33 -6.32 0.45 -13.72
CA GLY A 33 -6.75 0.43 -15.11
C GLY A 33 -7.96 -0.50 -15.31
N GLN A 34 -8.84 -0.20 -16.26
CA GLN A 34 -10.01 -1.06 -16.53
C GLN A 34 -9.66 -2.43 -17.15
N ASP A 35 -8.39 -2.64 -17.53
CA ASP A 35 -7.94 -3.83 -18.27
C ASP A 35 -7.21 -4.87 -17.41
N LEU A 36 -7.05 -4.65 -16.11
CA LEU A 36 -6.37 -5.62 -15.25
C LEU A 36 -7.37 -6.61 -14.65
N ALA A 37 -7.23 -7.87 -15.06
CA ALA A 37 -7.98 -8.99 -14.51
C ALA A 37 -7.85 -9.01 -12.96
N ILE A 38 -8.95 -8.77 -12.28
CA ILE A 38 -9.06 -8.92 -10.82
C ILE A 38 -8.90 -10.41 -10.50
N VAL A 39 -7.79 -10.78 -9.88
CA VAL A 39 -7.44 -12.19 -9.69
C VAL A 39 -8.21 -12.86 -8.54
N SER A 40 -8.70 -12.14 -7.55
CA SER A 40 -9.71 -12.61 -6.61
C SER A 40 -10.26 -11.51 -5.70
N ASP A 41 -11.57 -11.47 -5.54
CA ASP A 41 -12.21 -10.83 -4.40
C ASP A 41 -12.15 -11.82 -3.22
N VAL A 42 -11.26 -11.58 -2.27
CA VAL A 42 -11.37 -12.26 -0.98
C VAL A 42 -12.53 -11.60 -0.24
N LYS A 43 -13.70 -12.20 -0.29
CA LYS A 43 -14.90 -11.72 0.42
C LYS A 43 -14.62 -11.76 1.94
N GLY A 44 -14.37 -10.59 2.52
CA GLY A 44 -14.53 -10.37 3.96
C GLY A 44 -15.99 -10.08 4.30
N THR A 45 -16.36 -10.24 5.55
CA THR A 45 -17.64 -9.79 6.10
C THR A 45 -17.78 -8.28 5.93
N THR A 46 -18.98 -7.74 5.86
CA THR A 46 -19.36 -6.35 5.52
C THR A 46 -18.67 -5.24 6.34
N THR A 47 -17.83 -5.58 7.29
CA THR A 47 -17.06 -4.68 8.16
C THR A 47 -15.55 -4.75 7.96
N ASP A 48 -15.04 -5.71 7.18
CA ASP A 48 -13.59 -5.89 6.98
C ASP A 48 -13.10 -5.13 5.74
N PRO A 49 -11.85 -4.64 5.74
CA PRO A 49 -11.25 -4.00 4.58
C PRO A 49 -11.26 -4.95 3.37
N VAL A 50 -11.69 -4.46 2.22
CA VAL A 50 -11.69 -5.25 0.99
C VAL A 50 -10.26 -5.34 0.48
N LYS A 51 -9.74 -6.57 0.35
CA LYS A 51 -8.41 -6.84 -0.19
C LYS A 51 -8.52 -7.25 -1.65
N LYS A 52 -7.81 -6.54 -2.53
CA LYS A 52 -7.73 -6.84 -3.96
C LYS A 52 -6.28 -7.17 -4.32
N ALA A 53 -6.01 -8.42 -4.68
CA ALA A 53 -4.71 -8.85 -5.16
C ALA A 53 -4.60 -8.57 -6.66
N MET A 54 -3.50 -7.94 -7.08
CA MET A 54 -3.27 -7.60 -8.49
C MET A 54 -1.79 -7.42 -8.80
N GLU A 55 -1.49 -7.26 -10.06
CA GLU A 55 -0.18 -6.81 -10.52
C GLU A 55 -0.24 -5.31 -10.84
N LEU A 56 0.63 -4.54 -10.21
CA LEU A 56 0.71 -3.10 -10.40
C LEU A 56 2.09 -2.73 -10.94
N LEU A 57 2.19 -2.49 -12.24
CA LEU A 57 3.47 -2.05 -12.85
C LEU A 57 3.77 -0.59 -12.48
N PRO A 58 5.03 -0.27 -12.10
CA PRO A 58 6.20 -1.14 -12.08
C PRO A 58 6.47 -1.86 -10.74
N LEU A 59 5.54 -1.83 -9.77
CA LEU A 59 5.72 -2.42 -8.43
C LEU A 59 5.70 -3.97 -8.41
N GLY A 60 5.02 -4.59 -9.39
CA GLY A 60 4.79 -6.03 -9.39
C GLY A 60 3.55 -6.47 -8.62
N PRO A 61 3.55 -7.68 -8.01
CA PRO A 61 2.38 -8.21 -7.32
C PRO A 61 2.09 -7.46 -6.01
N VAL A 62 0.90 -6.88 -5.90
CA VAL A 62 0.45 -6.11 -4.74
C VAL A 62 -0.90 -6.59 -4.22
N VAL A 63 -1.23 -6.24 -2.99
CA VAL A 63 -2.56 -6.32 -2.40
C VAL A 63 -3.02 -4.91 -2.05
N LEU A 64 -4.03 -4.41 -2.73
CA LEU A 64 -4.68 -3.15 -2.34
C LEU A 64 -5.67 -3.44 -1.22
N ILE A 65 -5.55 -2.69 -0.12
CA ILE A 65 -6.47 -2.73 1.01
C ILE A 65 -7.32 -1.48 0.93
N ASP A 66 -8.57 -1.66 0.44
CA ASP A 66 -9.57 -0.59 0.45
C ASP A 66 -10.15 -0.49 1.86
N THR A 67 -9.90 0.63 2.50
CA THR A 67 -10.50 0.90 3.81
C THR A 67 -11.90 1.47 3.58
N PRO A 68 -12.97 0.86 4.17
CA PRO A 68 -14.30 1.45 4.15
C PRO A 68 -14.21 2.91 4.56
N GLY A 69 -14.96 3.78 3.88
CA GLY A 69 -14.96 5.21 4.20
C GLY A 69 -15.12 5.40 5.71
N LEU A 70 -14.13 6.03 6.32
CA LEU A 70 -14.05 6.20 7.77
C LEU A 70 -15.19 7.06 8.35
N ASP A 71 -16.15 7.41 7.50
CA ASP A 71 -17.26 8.35 7.73
C ASP A 71 -18.63 7.69 7.70
N ASP A 72 -18.76 6.36 7.85
CA ASP A 72 -20.09 5.75 7.95
C ASP A 72 -20.84 6.37 9.13
N GLU A 73 -21.98 6.98 8.82
CA GLU A 73 -22.88 7.66 9.76
C GLU A 73 -23.14 6.78 10.97
N GLY A 74 -22.92 7.31 12.16
CA GLY A 74 -23.27 6.68 13.43
C GLY A 74 -22.17 6.05 14.25
N LEU A 75 -20.93 5.94 13.76
CA LEU A 75 -19.79 5.50 14.57
C LEU A 75 -19.01 6.70 15.11
N LEU A 76 -18.94 6.82 16.44
CA LEU A 76 -18.12 7.79 17.15
C LEU A 76 -16.69 7.82 16.60
N GLY A 77 -16.06 8.99 16.48
CA GLY A 77 -14.75 9.20 15.88
C GLY A 77 -13.66 8.23 16.36
N GLN A 78 -13.77 7.74 17.59
CA GLN A 78 -12.87 6.73 18.17
C GLN A 78 -12.92 5.39 17.41
N LYS A 79 -14.10 4.89 17.05
CA LYS A 79 -14.25 3.62 16.32
C LYS A 79 -13.71 3.73 14.88
N ARG A 80 -13.80 4.91 14.28
CA ARG A 80 -13.22 5.18 12.95
C ARG A 80 -11.70 5.08 13.00
N MET A 81 -11.11 5.69 14.01
CA MET A 81 -9.67 5.66 14.22
C MET A 81 -9.19 4.24 14.51
N GLU A 82 -9.89 3.48 15.34
CA GLU A 82 -9.53 2.08 15.64
C GLU A 82 -9.52 1.22 14.36
N LYS A 83 -10.54 1.35 13.50
CA LYS A 83 -10.60 0.63 12.22
C LYS A 83 -9.47 1.04 11.27
N ALA A 84 -9.17 2.35 11.19
CA ALA A 84 -8.07 2.84 10.38
C ALA A 84 -6.72 2.30 10.88
N LEU A 85 -6.50 2.31 12.19
CA LEU A 85 -5.30 1.77 12.80
C LEU A 85 -5.19 0.25 12.67
N GLN A 86 -6.32 -0.47 12.67
CA GLN A 86 -6.34 -1.90 12.40
C GLN A 86 -5.94 -2.20 10.95
N ALA A 87 -6.47 -1.46 9.98
CA ALA A 87 -6.08 -1.58 8.58
C ALA A 87 -4.59 -1.22 8.39
N LEU A 88 -4.12 -0.17 9.06
CA LEU A 88 -2.71 0.27 9.02
C LEU A 88 -1.73 -0.82 9.50
N ARG A 89 -2.15 -1.71 10.41
CA ARG A 89 -1.31 -2.84 10.88
C ARG A 89 -1.07 -3.90 9.80
N GLN A 90 -1.88 -3.92 8.77
CA GLN A 90 -1.80 -4.88 7.68
C GLN A 90 -1.24 -4.26 6.40
N THR A 91 -0.62 -3.09 6.51
CA THR A 91 -0.21 -2.25 5.39
C THR A 91 1.31 -2.09 5.42
N ASP A 92 1.95 -2.27 4.28
CA ASP A 92 3.39 -2.01 4.07
C ASP A 92 3.61 -0.60 3.53
N ILE A 93 2.66 -0.06 2.75
CA ILE A 93 2.70 1.30 2.20
C ILE A 93 1.35 1.98 2.43
N VAL A 94 1.39 3.22 2.89
CA VAL A 94 0.22 4.04 3.16
C VAL A 94 -0.02 5.03 2.02
N ILE A 95 -1.22 5.03 1.46
CA ILE A 95 -1.72 6.09 0.57
C ILE A 95 -2.84 6.81 1.30
N LEU A 96 -2.62 8.08 1.64
CA LEU A 96 -3.64 8.95 2.20
C LEU A 96 -4.25 9.81 1.09
N THR A 97 -5.52 9.59 0.78
CA THR A 97 -6.25 10.34 -0.25
C THR A 97 -6.99 11.51 0.37
N ILE A 98 -6.67 12.71 -0.06
CA ILE A 98 -7.27 13.99 0.37
C ILE A 98 -7.93 14.64 -0.84
N PRO A 99 -9.22 14.99 -0.78
CA PRO A 99 -9.87 15.65 -1.89
C PRO A 99 -9.50 17.16 -1.89
N ALA A 100 -9.31 17.73 -3.07
CA ALA A 100 -8.91 19.12 -3.23
C ALA A 100 -9.98 20.13 -2.75
N ASP A 101 -11.24 19.71 -2.74
CA ASP A 101 -12.41 20.50 -2.35
C ASP A 101 -12.70 20.51 -0.85
N ALA A 102 -11.86 19.89 -0.02
CA ALA A 102 -12.10 19.80 1.42
C ALA A 102 -10.90 20.27 2.25
N ALA A 103 -11.21 20.75 3.46
CA ALA A 103 -10.20 21.04 4.47
C ALA A 103 -9.73 19.76 5.15
N LEU A 104 -8.50 19.76 5.67
CA LEU A 104 -7.94 18.68 6.49
C LEU A 104 -8.66 18.60 7.84
N ASP A 105 -8.74 17.40 8.38
CA ASP A 105 -9.18 17.17 9.75
C ASP A 105 -8.14 16.41 10.60
N GLY A 106 -8.49 16.10 11.83
CA GLY A 106 -7.57 15.44 12.76
C GLY A 106 -7.23 14.00 12.38
N LEU A 107 -8.05 13.34 11.55
CA LEU A 107 -7.87 11.95 11.15
C LEU A 107 -6.64 11.78 10.25
N GLU A 108 -6.51 12.64 9.24
CA GLU A 108 -5.37 12.61 8.31
C GLU A 108 -4.06 12.81 9.05
N LYS A 109 -4.04 13.78 9.98
CA LYS A 109 -2.86 14.05 10.82
C LYS A 109 -2.48 12.84 11.68
N THR A 110 -3.46 12.22 12.32
CA THR A 110 -3.23 11.05 13.17
C THR A 110 -2.73 9.84 12.37
N LEU A 111 -3.29 9.59 11.19
CA LEU A 111 -2.84 8.50 10.31
C LEU A 111 -1.38 8.68 9.87
N ILE A 112 -1.01 9.88 9.44
CA ILE A 112 0.36 10.16 9.04
C ILE A 112 1.34 10.08 10.22
N GLN A 113 0.95 10.56 11.39
CA GLN A 113 1.77 10.42 12.60
C GLN A 113 1.99 8.96 12.96
N GLU A 114 0.96 8.13 12.88
CA GLU A 114 1.08 6.70 13.19
C GLU A 114 1.91 5.96 12.14
N ALA A 115 1.78 6.31 10.84
CA ALA A 115 2.63 5.78 9.79
C ALA A 115 4.12 6.12 10.03
N LYS A 116 4.42 7.39 10.35
CA LYS A 116 5.77 7.84 10.71
C LYS A 116 6.32 7.09 11.92
N LYS A 117 5.53 6.95 12.98
CA LYS A 117 5.93 6.25 14.20
C LYS A 117 6.29 4.79 13.94
N ARG A 118 5.64 4.16 12.96
CA ARG A 118 5.90 2.77 12.56
C ARG A 118 6.99 2.64 11.49
N GLY A 119 7.53 3.74 10.99
CA GLY A 119 8.50 3.73 9.89
C GLY A 119 7.91 3.27 8.55
N LEU A 120 6.59 3.33 8.38
CA LEU A 120 5.95 2.95 7.13
C LEU A 120 6.15 4.03 6.06
N PRO A 121 6.54 3.68 4.85
CA PRO A 121 6.51 4.60 3.73
C PRO A 121 5.07 5.05 3.48
N PHE A 122 4.90 6.34 3.22
CA PHE A 122 3.58 6.92 2.98
C PHE A 122 3.62 7.95 1.85
N PHE A 123 2.51 8.04 1.16
CA PHE A 123 2.24 9.05 0.13
C PHE A 123 0.90 9.73 0.41
N VAL A 124 0.85 11.01 0.13
CA VAL A 124 -0.39 11.78 0.20
C VAL A 124 -0.85 12.09 -1.22
N VAL A 125 -2.04 11.68 -1.55
CA VAL A 125 -2.64 11.90 -2.86
C VAL A 125 -3.67 13.03 -2.74
N LEU A 126 -3.34 14.19 -3.32
CA LEU A 126 -4.29 15.29 -3.51
C LEU A 126 -5.15 14.96 -4.72
N ASN A 127 -6.33 14.41 -4.48
CA ASN A 127 -7.25 13.95 -5.52
C ASN A 127 -8.27 15.03 -5.89
N LYS A 128 -8.95 14.86 -7.03
CA LYS A 128 -9.94 15.78 -7.60
C LYS A 128 -9.33 17.14 -7.97
N THR A 129 -8.11 17.13 -8.48
CA THR A 129 -7.44 18.37 -8.90
C THR A 129 -8.12 19.05 -10.09
N ASP A 130 -8.97 18.32 -10.80
CA ASP A 130 -9.87 18.85 -11.84
C ASP A 130 -10.90 19.86 -11.35
N LEU A 131 -11.15 19.93 -10.03
CA LEU A 131 -12.01 20.93 -9.41
C LEU A 131 -11.29 22.26 -9.14
N LEU A 132 -9.95 22.29 -9.25
CA LEU A 132 -9.15 23.50 -9.09
C LEU A 132 -8.98 24.22 -10.42
N ALA A 133 -8.95 25.55 -10.39
CA ALA A 133 -8.97 26.35 -11.61
C ALA A 133 -7.65 26.30 -12.40
N ASP A 134 -6.52 26.18 -11.71
CA ASP A 134 -5.20 26.21 -12.31
C ASP A 134 -4.12 25.48 -11.49
N LYS A 135 -2.93 25.35 -12.08
CA LYS A 135 -1.78 24.70 -11.41
C LYS A 135 -1.33 25.44 -10.15
N LYS A 136 -1.52 26.75 -10.10
CA LYS A 136 -1.10 27.55 -8.95
C LYS A 136 -1.91 27.16 -7.70
N GLN A 137 -3.22 26.97 -7.86
CA GLN A 137 -4.08 26.51 -6.77
C GLN A 137 -3.69 25.08 -6.31
N ILE A 138 -3.28 24.21 -7.23
CA ILE A 138 -2.77 22.88 -6.88
C ILE A 138 -1.52 23.00 -6.01
N GLU A 139 -0.53 23.80 -6.43
CA GLU A 139 0.71 24.01 -5.68
C GLU A 139 0.48 24.67 -4.31
N GLU A 140 -0.44 25.60 -4.22
CA GLU A 140 -0.84 26.24 -2.95
C GLU A 140 -1.46 25.20 -2.01
N LYS A 141 -2.33 24.33 -2.53
CA LYS A 141 -2.96 23.27 -1.75
C LYS A 141 -1.96 22.20 -1.29
N GLU A 142 -1.01 21.82 -2.14
CA GLU A 142 0.09 20.92 -1.76
C GLU A 142 0.92 21.51 -0.61
N LYS A 143 1.24 22.81 -0.66
CA LYS A 143 1.98 23.50 0.41
C LYS A 143 1.17 23.54 1.71
N GLU A 144 -0.13 23.85 1.62
CA GLU A 144 -1.03 23.80 2.78
C GLU A 144 -1.03 22.43 3.45
N ILE A 145 -1.17 21.37 2.66
CA ILE A 145 -1.17 19.99 3.15
C ILE A 145 0.19 19.63 3.78
N ALA A 146 1.29 19.96 3.09
CA ALA A 146 2.65 19.70 3.57
C ALA A 146 2.89 20.33 4.95
N GLN A 147 2.48 21.60 5.11
CA GLN A 147 2.60 22.32 6.36
C GLN A 147 1.70 21.74 7.46
N ALA A 148 0.43 21.48 7.15
CA ALA A 148 -0.55 20.97 8.12
C ALA A 148 -0.20 19.58 8.65
N LEU A 149 0.34 18.70 7.79
CA LEU A 149 0.74 17.34 8.14
C LEU A 149 2.23 17.24 8.55
N SER A 150 2.99 18.34 8.46
CA SER A 150 4.44 18.39 8.71
C SER A 150 5.19 17.32 7.90
N ILE A 151 4.94 17.29 6.59
CA ILE A 151 5.54 16.33 5.65
C ILE A 151 6.25 17.07 4.52
N PRO A 152 7.25 16.47 3.87
CA PRO A 152 7.89 17.06 2.70
C PRO A 152 6.94 17.05 1.48
N LEU A 153 7.14 17.97 0.54
CA LEU A 153 6.32 18.10 -0.66
C LEU A 153 6.49 16.91 -1.63
N ASP A 154 7.64 16.27 -1.61
CA ASP A 154 7.96 15.16 -2.50
C ASP A 154 7.10 13.90 -2.26
N VAL A 155 6.52 13.74 -1.07
CA VAL A 155 5.58 12.65 -0.78
C VAL A 155 4.15 12.98 -1.19
N ILE A 156 3.88 14.20 -1.68
CA ILE A 156 2.55 14.59 -2.15
C ILE A 156 2.48 14.40 -3.67
N VAL A 157 1.34 13.90 -4.13
CA VAL A 157 1.06 13.70 -5.57
C VAL A 157 -0.32 14.24 -5.89
N ALA A 158 -0.38 15.23 -6.76
CA ALA A 158 -1.63 15.75 -7.28
C ALA A 158 -2.18 14.85 -8.38
N VAL A 159 -3.44 14.45 -8.28
CA VAL A 159 -4.12 13.59 -9.26
C VAL A 159 -5.56 14.02 -9.48
N SER A 160 -6.08 13.72 -10.66
CA SER A 160 -7.51 13.59 -10.90
C SER A 160 -7.81 12.14 -11.28
N ALA A 161 -8.32 11.36 -10.34
CA ALA A 161 -8.66 9.96 -10.57
C ALA A 161 -9.78 9.82 -11.61
N ASP A 162 -10.69 10.78 -11.69
CA ASP A 162 -11.79 10.79 -12.67
C ASP A 162 -11.28 11.04 -14.10
N LYS A 163 -10.31 11.95 -14.27
CA LYS A 163 -9.69 12.26 -15.55
C LYS A 163 -8.45 11.42 -15.87
N ASN A 164 -8.07 10.51 -14.96
CA ASN A 164 -6.86 9.70 -15.08
C ASN A 164 -5.56 10.52 -15.22
N GLU A 165 -5.54 11.74 -14.63
CA GLU A 165 -4.39 12.63 -14.64
C GLU A 165 -3.52 12.40 -13.40
N GLY A 166 -2.19 12.45 -13.55
CA GLY A 166 -1.23 12.27 -12.44
C GLY A 166 -1.05 10.81 -11.97
N ILE A 167 -1.85 9.86 -12.47
CA ILE A 167 -1.82 8.46 -12.02
C ILE A 167 -0.49 7.78 -12.35
N HIS A 168 0.09 8.05 -13.52
CA HIS A 168 1.40 7.51 -13.89
C HIS A 168 2.50 7.99 -12.94
N ALA A 169 2.54 9.29 -12.64
CA ALA A 169 3.49 9.86 -11.69
C ALA A 169 3.33 9.27 -10.28
N LEU A 170 2.08 8.99 -9.85
CA LEU A 170 1.82 8.30 -8.60
C LEU A 170 2.43 6.89 -8.59
N LYS A 171 2.22 6.10 -9.65
CA LYS A 171 2.79 4.74 -9.77
C LYS A 171 4.32 4.75 -9.73
N GLU A 172 4.96 5.69 -10.43
CA GLU A 172 6.41 5.84 -10.40
C GLU A 172 6.92 6.24 -9.01
N LYS A 173 6.26 7.19 -8.35
CA LYS A 173 6.62 7.58 -6.98
C LYS A 173 6.45 6.42 -6.00
N LEU A 174 5.38 5.65 -6.11
CA LEU A 174 5.18 4.44 -5.31
C LEU A 174 6.33 3.45 -5.52
N ALA A 175 6.70 3.17 -6.76
CA ALA A 175 7.79 2.24 -7.07
C ALA A 175 9.16 2.70 -6.56
N ASN A 176 9.43 4.01 -6.63
CA ASN A 176 10.70 4.57 -6.18
C ASN A 176 10.76 4.82 -4.66
N GLY A 177 9.61 5.00 -4.03
CA GLY A 177 9.50 5.30 -2.61
C GLY A 177 9.43 4.07 -1.71
N ILE A 178 9.36 2.88 -2.29
CA ILE A 178 9.53 1.64 -1.55
C ILE A 178 11.02 1.50 -1.28
N PRO A 179 11.45 1.41 -0.01
CA PRO A 179 12.79 0.94 0.25
C PRO A 179 12.90 -0.38 -0.50
N LYS A 180 13.79 -0.48 -1.50
CA LYS A 180 14.17 -1.79 -2.01
C LYS A 180 14.47 -2.58 -0.76
N GLU A 181 13.70 -3.64 -0.49
CA GLU A 181 14.10 -4.56 0.57
C GLU A 181 15.56 -4.80 0.30
N GLN A 182 16.41 -4.30 1.18
CA GLN A 182 17.68 -4.93 1.35
C GLN A 182 17.23 -6.35 1.67
N GLU A 183 17.43 -7.25 0.73
CA GLU A 183 17.25 -8.66 0.96
C GLU A 183 17.98 -8.90 2.27
N ARG A 184 17.22 -8.91 3.38
CA ARG A 184 17.84 -9.15 4.68
C ARG A 184 18.35 -10.55 4.53
N PRO A 185 19.65 -10.76 4.55
CA PRO A 185 20.19 -12.08 4.41
C PRO A 185 19.50 -12.94 5.48
N LEU A 186 18.98 -14.09 5.11
CA LEU A 186 18.38 -15.03 6.05
C LEU A 186 19.47 -15.73 6.83
N ILE A 187 20.53 -16.14 6.16
CA ILE A 187 21.68 -16.83 6.71
C ILE A 187 23.00 -16.44 6.06
N HIS A 188 23.01 -15.75 4.92
CA HIS A 188 24.21 -15.42 4.15
C HIS A 188 25.27 -14.67 4.98
N ASP A 189 24.84 -13.79 5.87
CA ASP A 189 25.74 -13.05 6.79
C ASP A 189 26.38 -13.93 7.88
N LEU A 190 25.87 -15.16 8.06
CA LEU A 190 26.39 -16.15 9.01
C LEU A 190 27.34 -17.16 8.34
N LEU A 191 27.47 -17.14 7.00
CA LEU A 191 28.19 -18.14 6.23
C LEU A 191 29.52 -17.60 5.70
N SER A 192 30.50 -18.48 5.64
CA SER A 192 31.79 -18.25 4.97
C SER A 192 31.93 -19.17 3.75
N PRO A 193 32.66 -18.74 2.70
CA PRO A 193 32.90 -19.57 1.54
C PRO A 193 33.49 -20.95 1.92
N GLY A 194 32.81 -22.02 1.55
CA GLY A 194 33.19 -23.39 1.86
C GLY A 194 32.49 -23.99 3.08
N ASP A 195 31.62 -23.25 3.75
CA ASP A 195 30.81 -23.78 4.85
C ASP A 195 29.78 -24.81 4.36
N LEU A 196 29.55 -25.84 5.17
CA LEU A 196 28.53 -26.83 4.92
C LEU A 196 27.23 -26.42 5.64
N VAL A 197 26.20 -26.13 4.87
CA VAL A 197 24.87 -25.78 5.40
C VAL A 197 23.95 -27.00 5.41
N VAL A 198 23.42 -27.35 6.58
CA VAL A 198 22.43 -28.43 6.73
C VAL A 198 21.07 -27.81 7.05
N LEU A 199 20.16 -27.88 6.09
CA LEU A 199 18.80 -27.39 6.25
C LEU A 199 17.89 -28.48 6.83
N VAL A 200 17.50 -28.35 8.10
CA VAL A 200 16.55 -29.27 8.76
C VAL A 200 15.14 -28.75 8.56
N VAL A 201 14.35 -29.48 7.80
CA VAL A 201 13.00 -29.10 7.43
C VAL A 201 11.99 -30.06 8.04
N PRO A 202 10.98 -29.61 8.79
CA PRO A 202 9.91 -30.47 9.26
C PRO A 202 9.12 -31.04 8.08
N ILE A 203 8.65 -32.28 8.20
CA ILE A 203 7.77 -32.89 7.21
C ILE A 203 6.39 -32.19 7.34
N ASP A 204 6.05 -31.39 6.36
CA ASP A 204 4.71 -30.80 6.27
C ASP A 204 3.81 -31.73 5.44
N SER A 205 2.77 -32.27 6.07
CA SER A 205 1.80 -33.14 5.41
C SER A 205 0.97 -32.39 4.34
N ALA A 206 0.94 -31.07 4.38
CA ALA A 206 0.28 -30.22 3.40
C ALA A 206 1.19 -29.85 2.20
N ALA A 207 2.51 -30.10 2.31
CA ALA A 207 3.42 -29.81 1.22
C ALA A 207 3.29 -30.86 0.09
N PRO A 208 3.29 -30.46 -1.19
CA PRO A 208 3.31 -31.41 -2.30
C PRO A 208 4.56 -32.27 -2.24
N LYS A 209 4.39 -33.58 -2.39
CA LYS A 209 5.51 -34.55 -2.35
C LYS A 209 6.62 -34.14 -3.33
N GLY A 210 7.84 -33.98 -2.82
CA GLY A 210 9.04 -33.72 -3.62
C GLY A 210 9.21 -32.26 -4.05
N ARG A 211 8.43 -31.32 -3.52
CA ARG A 211 8.63 -29.88 -3.78
C ARG A 211 9.10 -29.17 -2.51
N LEU A 212 10.11 -28.32 -2.68
CA LEU A 212 10.54 -27.40 -1.64
C LEU A 212 9.47 -26.32 -1.47
N ILE A 213 9.08 -26.04 -0.23
CA ILE A 213 8.23 -24.89 0.07
C ILE A 213 9.05 -23.61 -0.02
N LEU A 214 8.37 -22.49 -0.20
CA LEU A 214 8.99 -21.20 -0.47
C LEU A 214 10.06 -20.76 0.54
N PRO A 215 9.88 -20.86 1.87
CA PRO A 215 10.92 -20.54 2.84
C PRO A 215 12.20 -21.37 2.65
N GLN A 216 12.09 -22.61 2.26
CA GLN A 216 13.23 -23.49 1.97
C GLN A 216 13.99 -22.99 0.73
N GLN A 217 13.27 -22.63 -0.33
CA GLN A 217 13.86 -22.08 -1.55
C GLN A 217 14.57 -20.76 -1.29
N GLN A 218 14.00 -19.92 -0.42
CA GLN A 218 14.61 -18.63 -0.03
C GLN A 218 15.92 -18.85 0.72
N VAL A 219 15.95 -19.73 1.71
CA VAL A 219 17.18 -20.06 2.45
C VAL A 219 18.26 -20.65 1.53
N ILE A 220 17.88 -21.54 0.62
CA ILE A 220 18.83 -22.12 -0.36
C ILE A 220 19.39 -21.00 -1.28
N ARG A 221 18.53 -20.12 -1.75
CA ARG A 221 18.98 -19.01 -2.62
C ARG A 221 19.89 -18.04 -1.89
N ASP A 222 19.60 -17.76 -0.63
CA ASP A 222 20.40 -16.86 0.21
C ASP A 222 21.76 -17.46 0.59
N SER A 223 21.89 -18.81 0.57
CA SER A 223 23.12 -19.53 0.89
C SER A 223 24.06 -19.75 -0.31
N LEU A 224 23.61 -19.47 -1.54
CA LEU A 224 24.37 -19.62 -2.78
C LEU A 224 25.04 -18.33 -3.24
#